data_010328afaf14cb0267ed7f54e3fd6345
#
_entry.id   010328afaf14cb0267ed7f54e3fd6345
#
_cell.length_a   1.000
_cell.length_b   1.000
_cell.length_c   1.000
_cell.angle_alpha   90.00
_cell.angle_beta   90.00
_cell.angle_gamma   90.00
#
_symmetry.space_group_name_H-M   'P 1'
#
loop_
_entity.id
_entity.type
_entity.pdbx_description
1 polymer ?
#
loop_
_entity_poly.entity_id
_entity_poly.type
_entity_poly.pdbx_seq_one_letter_code
_entity_poly.pdbx_strand_id
1 'polypeptide(L)'
;MHITLKLNTPIIQYTFQSEYSAVFRYAYKRINEGNNQKQIRKLIKNLYSNTINSWLTQCAILDAQAQYDSHKSLGISKPIWGTKSNFKKRSIGKLSRDEWKESRLRPMNIQGEAIKKSNRLFDFSRLLDNIIIYKPNKKTRIEIPVKFSKNQSIQKQYLLSIIGKKPISVQLKKGQICFSYEQDKLPKTDRLNYRVLGIDMNPNYIGISIIDYKDNKEKLVTSRIYKWSDEARSNDNKRDHETKEIAHSIIKYANQYKVSTIGIENLTMGSKDNKKGRNFNKVVRAHRLVQ
;
A
#
# COMPACT_ATOMS: atom_id res chain seq x y z
N MET A 1 9.62 -9.18 0.58
CA MET A 1 8.26 -8.64 0.77
C MET A 1 8.34 -7.12 0.79
N HIS A 2 7.50 -6.42 0.00
CA HIS A 2 7.44 -4.96 0.05
C HIS A 2 6.59 -4.49 1.22
N ILE A 3 7.15 -3.58 2.02
CA ILE A 3 6.46 -2.96 3.17
C ILE A 3 6.35 -1.47 2.94
N THR A 4 5.20 -0.90 3.27
CA THR A 4 4.99 0.55 3.31
C THR A 4 4.62 0.98 4.73
N LEU A 5 5.51 1.74 5.34
CA LEU A 5 5.32 2.32 6.67
C LEU A 5 4.79 3.75 6.52
N LYS A 6 3.60 4.02 7.05
CA LYS A 6 2.97 5.35 7.04
C LYS A 6 3.20 6.03 8.39
N LEU A 7 3.72 7.26 8.35
CA LEU A 7 3.94 8.08 9.53
C LEU A 7 3.21 9.41 9.36
N ASN A 8 2.65 9.91 10.46
CA ASN A 8 2.09 11.26 10.49
C ASN A 8 3.19 12.29 10.67
N THR A 9 3.05 13.40 9.97
CA THR A 9 3.94 14.55 10.08
C THR A 9 3.09 15.82 10.25
N PRO A 10 3.65 16.92 10.76
CA PRO A 10 2.98 18.20 10.63
C PRO A 10 2.65 18.49 9.17
N ILE A 11 1.59 19.26 8.93
CA ILE A 11 1.23 19.70 7.57
C ILE A 11 2.32 20.63 7.08
N ILE A 12 3.22 20.11 6.27
CA ILE A 12 4.31 20.87 5.65
C ILE A 12 3.97 21.05 4.17
N GLN A 13 4.08 22.27 3.69
CA GLN A 13 4.06 22.50 2.24
C GLN A 13 5.40 22.03 1.68
N TYR A 14 5.37 20.92 0.96
CA TYR A 14 6.61 20.37 0.42
C TYR A 14 7.07 21.19 -0.78
N THR A 15 8.30 21.68 -0.69
CA THR A 15 8.98 22.37 -1.78
C THR A 15 8.95 21.50 -3.05
N PHE A 16 8.64 22.11 -4.18
CA PHE A 16 8.55 21.49 -5.50
C PHE A 16 7.37 20.52 -5.72
N GLN A 17 6.38 20.44 -4.84
CA GLN A 17 5.22 19.58 -5.08
C GLN A 17 4.37 20.04 -6.27
N SER A 18 4.27 21.37 -6.47
CA SER A 18 3.57 21.96 -7.61
C SER A 18 4.26 21.62 -8.92
N GLU A 19 5.58 21.82 -8.95
CA GLU A 19 6.45 21.55 -10.10
C GLU A 19 6.48 20.05 -10.41
N TYR A 20 6.62 19.20 -9.40
CA TYR A 20 6.52 17.74 -9.55
C TYR A 20 5.19 17.34 -10.22
N SER A 21 4.09 17.91 -9.74
CA SER A 21 2.76 17.64 -10.28
C SER A 21 2.59 18.17 -11.72
N ALA A 22 3.24 19.29 -12.07
CA ALA A 22 3.24 19.82 -13.43
C ALA A 22 4.06 18.93 -14.37
N VAL A 23 5.27 18.56 -13.97
CA VAL A 23 6.15 17.63 -14.71
C VAL A 23 5.46 16.29 -14.94
N PHE A 24 4.83 15.73 -13.90
CA PHE A 24 4.08 14.49 -14.02
C PHE A 24 2.99 14.57 -15.11
N ARG A 25 2.15 15.61 -15.08
CA ARG A 25 1.07 15.77 -16.08
C ARG A 25 1.61 15.99 -17.48
N TYR A 26 2.70 16.75 -17.61
CA TYR A 26 3.38 16.95 -18.88
C TYR A 26 3.95 15.63 -19.40
N ALA A 27 4.67 14.89 -18.57
CA ALA A 27 5.23 13.59 -18.92
C ALA A 27 4.14 12.59 -19.35
N TYR A 28 3.03 12.52 -18.59
CA TYR A 28 1.91 11.66 -18.93
C TYR A 28 1.35 11.97 -20.33
N LYS A 29 1.18 13.26 -20.65
CA LYS A 29 0.72 13.69 -21.97
C LYS A 29 1.70 13.23 -23.06
N ARG A 30 3.02 13.42 -22.86
CA ARG A 30 4.04 13.02 -23.84
C ARG A 30 4.13 11.50 -24.02
N ILE A 31 3.97 10.72 -22.94
CA ILE A 31 3.89 9.26 -23.02
C ILE A 31 2.69 8.84 -23.88
N ASN A 32 1.54 9.46 -23.67
CA ASN A 32 0.33 9.18 -24.47
C ASN A 32 0.50 9.55 -25.96
N GLU A 33 1.39 10.48 -26.27
CA GLU A 33 1.79 10.86 -27.64
C GLU A 33 2.89 9.96 -28.22
N GLY A 34 3.32 8.89 -27.51
CA GLY A 34 4.31 7.92 -27.97
C GLY A 34 5.76 8.29 -27.68
N ASN A 35 6.02 9.38 -26.92
CA ASN A 35 7.40 9.75 -26.59
C ASN A 35 7.97 8.82 -25.53
N ASN A 36 9.25 8.42 -25.71
CA ASN A 36 9.98 7.65 -24.70
C ASN A 36 10.55 8.54 -23.58
N GLN A 37 10.97 7.93 -22.48
CA GLN A 37 11.49 8.65 -21.32
C GLN A 37 12.69 9.57 -21.62
N LYS A 38 13.58 9.18 -22.56
CA LYS A 38 14.73 9.99 -22.94
C LYS A 38 14.32 11.28 -23.64
N GLN A 39 13.37 11.19 -24.56
CA GLN A 39 12.78 12.34 -25.25
C GLN A 39 12.07 13.26 -24.27
N ILE A 40 11.25 12.71 -23.37
CA ILE A 40 10.53 13.48 -22.36
C ILE A 40 11.48 14.23 -21.43
N ARG A 41 12.58 13.60 -20.97
CA ARG A 41 13.60 14.28 -20.16
C ARG A 41 14.21 15.49 -20.89
N LYS A 42 14.52 15.35 -22.17
CA LYS A 42 15.07 16.45 -22.99
C LYS A 42 14.08 17.61 -23.07
N LEU A 43 12.81 17.33 -23.32
CA LEU A 43 11.75 18.34 -23.38
C LEU A 43 11.55 19.05 -22.04
N ILE A 44 11.50 18.28 -20.94
CA ILE A 44 11.33 18.84 -19.59
C ILE A 44 12.53 19.68 -19.20
N LYS A 45 13.76 19.26 -19.52
CA LYS A 45 14.97 20.06 -19.24
C LYS A 45 14.88 21.45 -19.85
N ASN A 46 14.38 21.57 -21.04
CA ASN A 46 14.21 22.86 -21.72
C ASN A 46 13.16 23.76 -21.04
N LEU A 47 12.11 23.16 -20.48
CA LEU A 47 10.98 23.88 -19.88
C LEU A 47 11.17 24.20 -18.39
N TYR A 48 11.89 23.33 -17.65
CA TYR A 48 11.94 23.33 -16.18
C TYR A 48 13.38 23.28 -15.64
N SER A 49 14.41 23.60 -16.43
CA SER A 49 15.83 23.40 -16.08
C SER A 49 16.25 23.99 -14.74
N ASN A 50 15.63 25.09 -14.30
CA ASN A 50 16.00 25.81 -13.10
C ASN A 50 15.00 25.70 -11.96
N THR A 51 13.88 24.98 -12.15
CA THR A 51 12.76 25.00 -11.20
C THR A 51 12.65 23.72 -10.36
N ILE A 52 13.13 22.61 -10.86
CA ILE A 52 13.01 21.31 -10.19
C ILE A 52 14.31 20.50 -10.29
N ASN A 53 14.62 19.77 -9.23
CA ASN A 53 15.76 18.85 -9.19
C ASN A 53 15.62 17.75 -10.24
N SER A 54 16.71 17.39 -10.92
CA SER A 54 16.72 16.38 -11.99
C SER A 54 16.25 14.99 -11.50
N TRP A 55 16.49 14.64 -10.24
CA TRP A 55 16.02 13.40 -9.65
C TRP A 55 14.51 13.42 -9.40
N LEU A 56 13.96 14.52 -8.90
CA LEU A 56 12.51 14.71 -8.79
C LEU A 56 11.84 14.65 -10.16
N THR A 57 12.45 15.27 -11.18
CA THR A 57 11.98 15.16 -12.58
C THR A 57 11.94 13.72 -13.03
N GLN A 58 13.00 12.95 -12.77
CA GLN A 58 13.04 11.53 -13.10
C GLN A 58 11.94 10.73 -12.39
N CYS A 59 11.77 10.95 -11.10
CA CYS A 59 10.73 10.29 -10.32
C CYS A 59 9.32 10.64 -10.84
N ALA A 60 9.08 11.90 -11.21
CA ALA A 60 7.80 12.31 -11.79
C ALA A 60 7.51 11.66 -13.15
N ILE A 61 8.53 11.47 -13.99
CA ILE A 61 8.40 10.77 -15.28
C ILE A 61 8.06 9.28 -15.08
N LEU A 62 8.75 8.62 -14.14
CA LEU A 62 8.50 7.22 -13.81
C LEU A 62 7.11 7.00 -13.20
N ASP A 63 6.68 7.91 -12.33
CA ASP A 63 5.33 7.91 -11.77
C ASP A 63 4.25 8.11 -12.87
N ALA A 64 4.54 8.99 -13.84
CA ALA A 64 3.66 9.19 -15.00
C ALA A 64 3.57 7.96 -15.89
N GLN A 65 4.69 7.26 -16.13
CA GLN A 65 4.72 6.02 -16.90
C GLN A 65 3.88 4.94 -16.22
N ALA A 66 4.11 4.69 -14.92
CA ALA A 66 3.37 3.70 -14.16
C ALA A 66 1.85 3.99 -14.15
N GLN A 67 1.48 5.27 -14.02
CA GLN A 67 0.08 5.67 -14.08
C GLN A 67 -0.52 5.51 -15.48
N TYR A 68 0.26 5.80 -16.54
CA TYR A 68 -0.18 5.59 -17.91
C TYR A 68 -0.44 4.11 -18.20
N ASP A 69 0.49 3.24 -17.81
CA ASP A 69 0.37 1.80 -18.00
C ASP A 69 -0.86 1.24 -17.27
N SER A 70 -1.09 1.70 -16.03
CA SER A 70 -2.29 1.37 -15.26
C SER A 70 -3.58 1.86 -15.94
N HIS A 71 -3.60 3.11 -16.42
CA HIS A 71 -4.78 3.64 -17.12
C HIS A 71 -5.05 2.89 -18.43
N LYS A 72 -3.99 2.54 -19.17
CA LYS A 72 -4.11 1.76 -20.40
C LYS A 72 -4.70 0.38 -20.13
N SER A 73 -4.25 -0.31 -19.09
CA SER A 73 -4.79 -1.62 -18.69
C SER A 73 -6.26 -1.57 -18.24
N LEU A 74 -6.69 -0.42 -17.68
CA LEU A 74 -8.07 -0.18 -17.25
C LEU A 74 -8.96 0.47 -18.33
N GLY A 75 -8.46 0.68 -19.54
CA GLY A 75 -9.21 1.32 -20.63
C GLY A 75 -9.52 2.81 -20.42
N ILE A 76 -8.78 3.51 -19.54
CA ILE A 76 -8.98 4.93 -19.25
C ILE A 76 -8.24 5.78 -20.28
N SER A 77 -8.95 6.39 -21.22
CA SER A 77 -8.37 7.19 -22.30
C SER A 77 -8.03 8.64 -21.91
N LYS A 78 -8.85 9.27 -21.07
CA LYS A 78 -8.74 10.69 -20.70
C LYS A 78 -8.83 10.90 -19.19
N PRO A 79 -7.72 10.81 -18.45
CA PRO A 79 -7.73 11.04 -17.01
C PRO A 79 -8.02 12.51 -16.67
N ILE A 80 -8.83 12.74 -15.65
CA ILE A 80 -9.07 14.06 -15.06
C ILE A 80 -8.20 14.19 -13.82
N TRP A 81 -7.26 15.15 -13.85
CA TRP A 81 -6.41 15.47 -12.70
C TRP A 81 -7.16 16.39 -11.72
N GLY A 82 -7.15 16.06 -10.46
CA GLY A 82 -8.07 16.60 -9.47
C GLY A 82 -9.30 15.71 -9.37
N THR A 83 -10.45 15.97 -9.21
CA THR A 83 -11.62 15.10 -9.27
C THR A 83 -12.61 15.56 -10.34
N LYS A 84 -13.46 14.67 -10.82
CA LYS A 84 -14.56 15.06 -11.74
C LYS A 84 -15.45 16.14 -11.12
N SER A 85 -15.70 16.05 -9.80
CA SER A 85 -16.48 17.03 -9.06
C SER A 85 -15.79 18.41 -9.06
N ASN A 86 -14.50 18.47 -8.73
CA ASN A 86 -13.76 19.73 -8.74
C ASN A 86 -13.62 20.32 -10.15
N PHE A 87 -13.48 19.48 -11.17
CA PHE A 87 -13.52 19.92 -12.57
C PHE A 87 -14.85 20.61 -12.91
N LYS A 88 -15.99 19.99 -12.57
CA LYS A 88 -17.32 20.59 -12.75
C LYS A 88 -17.46 21.91 -11.98
N LYS A 89 -17.05 21.94 -10.68
CA LYS A 89 -17.08 23.17 -9.87
C LYS A 89 -16.25 24.28 -10.50
N ARG A 90 -15.08 23.95 -11.06
CA ARG A 90 -14.22 24.91 -11.75
C ARG A 90 -14.85 25.45 -13.02
N SER A 91 -15.45 24.59 -13.84
CA SER A 91 -16.08 24.98 -15.11
C SER A 91 -17.26 25.94 -14.94
N ILE A 92 -17.99 25.85 -13.80
CA ILE A 92 -19.12 26.74 -13.46
C ILE A 92 -18.73 27.88 -12.50
N GLY A 93 -17.41 28.16 -12.33
CA GLY A 93 -16.93 29.26 -11.50
C GLY A 93 -17.03 29.06 -9.98
N LYS A 94 -17.51 27.90 -9.50
CA LYS A 94 -17.66 27.59 -8.04
C LYS A 94 -16.35 27.15 -7.35
N LEU A 95 -15.26 27.07 -8.08
CA LEU A 95 -13.93 26.75 -7.52
C LEU A 95 -12.93 27.78 -8.05
N SER A 96 -12.16 28.39 -7.15
CA SER A 96 -11.12 29.34 -7.50
C SER A 96 -9.98 28.69 -8.30
N ARG A 97 -9.14 29.50 -8.95
CA ARG A 97 -7.97 29.00 -9.69
C ARG A 97 -6.98 28.30 -8.76
N ASP A 98 -6.80 28.81 -7.55
CA ASP A 98 -5.80 28.26 -6.63
C ASP A 98 -6.30 26.99 -5.95
N GLU A 99 -7.55 26.94 -5.52
CA GLU A 99 -8.17 25.68 -5.08
C GLU A 99 -8.12 24.59 -6.16
N TRP A 100 -8.34 24.98 -7.43
CA TRP A 100 -8.20 24.04 -8.53
C TRP A 100 -6.77 23.54 -8.70
N LYS A 101 -5.76 24.42 -8.59
CA LYS A 101 -4.36 24.01 -8.62
C LYS A 101 -4.04 23.08 -7.46
N GLU A 102 -4.48 23.40 -6.25
CA GLU A 102 -4.28 22.58 -5.06
C GLU A 102 -4.92 21.18 -5.22
N SER A 103 -6.13 21.10 -5.75
CA SER A 103 -6.81 19.82 -5.99
C SER A 103 -6.08 18.89 -6.96
N ARG A 104 -5.15 19.45 -7.76
CA ARG A 104 -4.34 18.73 -8.75
C ARG A 104 -2.93 18.39 -8.25
N LEU A 105 -2.60 18.76 -7.03
CA LEU A 105 -1.33 18.37 -6.42
C LEU A 105 -1.31 16.85 -6.18
N ARG A 106 -0.19 16.25 -6.51
CA ARG A 106 0.04 14.83 -6.33
C ARG A 106 1.00 14.59 -5.16
N PRO A 107 0.90 13.44 -4.49
CA PRO A 107 1.99 12.97 -3.66
C PRO A 107 3.28 12.90 -4.47
N MET A 108 4.40 13.30 -3.89
CA MET A 108 5.70 13.14 -4.52
C MET A 108 6.25 11.74 -4.20
N ASN A 109 6.39 10.90 -5.21
CA ASN A 109 6.97 9.55 -5.09
C ASN A 109 8.46 9.63 -5.42
N ILE A 110 9.33 9.49 -4.43
CA ILE A 110 10.78 9.64 -4.56
C ILE A 110 11.43 8.28 -4.38
N GLN A 111 11.97 7.75 -5.47
CA GLN A 111 12.58 6.43 -5.46
C GLN A 111 13.85 6.38 -4.63
N GLY A 112 14.02 5.27 -3.91
CA GLY A 112 15.22 4.96 -3.16
C GLY A 112 16.34 4.41 -4.03
N GLU A 113 17.59 4.64 -3.62
CA GLU A 113 18.79 4.05 -4.21
C GLU A 113 19.78 3.64 -3.13
N ALA A 114 20.16 2.36 -3.10
CA ALA A 114 21.08 1.83 -2.08
C ALA A 114 22.42 2.58 -2.08
N ILE A 115 23.01 2.81 -3.27
CA ILE A 115 24.31 3.51 -3.46
C ILE A 115 24.29 4.94 -2.92
N LYS A 116 23.11 5.57 -2.82
CA LYS A 116 22.92 6.94 -2.32
C LYS A 116 22.41 6.97 -0.89
N LYS A 117 22.96 6.13 -0.01
CA LYS A 117 22.57 6.03 1.40
C LYS A 117 21.07 5.83 1.57
N SER A 118 20.50 4.90 0.76
CA SER A 118 19.10 4.54 0.70
C SER A 118 18.21 5.50 -0.10
N ASN A 119 18.51 6.81 -0.17
CA ASN A 119 17.75 7.79 -0.95
C ASN A 119 18.61 9.03 -1.27
N ARG A 120 18.43 9.61 -2.47
CA ARG A 120 19.18 10.80 -2.89
C ARG A 120 18.77 12.09 -2.19
N LEU A 121 17.49 12.20 -1.88
CA LEU A 121 16.90 13.44 -1.38
C LEU A 121 16.55 13.37 0.10
N PHE A 122 16.65 12.19 0.71
CA PHE A 122 16.38 12.00 2.12
C PHE A 122 17.63 11.54 2.87
N ASP A 123 17.88 12.20 3.98
CA ASP A 123 18.91 11.81 4.92
C ASP A 123 18.24 11.27 6.19
N PHE A 124 18.53 10.02 6.51
CA PHE A 124 17.94 9.30 7.63
C PHE A 124 18.87 9.28 8.87
N SER A 125 19.97 10.05 8.86
CA SER A 125 20.95 10.04 9.96
C SER A 125 20.35 10.37 11.33
N ARG A 126 19.28 11.19 11.35
CA ARG A 126 18.55 11.59 12.58
C ARG A 126 17.25 10.86 12.81
N LEU A 127 17.05 9.69 12.17
CA LEU A 127 15.81 8.92 12.33
C LEU A 127 15.64 8.37 13.75
N LEU A 128 16.74 8.15 14.48
CA LEU A 128 16.70 7.82 15.92
C LEU A 128 15.96 8.91 16.71
N ASP A 129 16.22 10.17 16.40
CA ASP A 129 15.59 11.35 17.01
C ASP A 129 14.17 11.60 16.47
N ASN A 130 13.65 10.71 15.63
CA ASN A 130 12.40 10.87 14.89
C ASN A 130 12.39 12.07 13.94
N ILE A 131 13.54 12.41 13.39
CA ILE A 131 13.71 13.50 12.41
C ILE A 131 14.28 12.91 11.12
N ILE A 132 13.73 13.34 9.99
CA ILE A 132 14.22 13.03 8.65
C ILE A 132 14.54 14.33 7.95
N ILE A 133 15.66 14.38 7.23
CA ILE A 133 16.07 15.59 6.54
C ILE A 133 15.77 15.43 5.05
N TYR A 134 14.86 16.24 4.53
CA TYR A 134 14.57 16.36 3.11
C TYR A 134 15.48 17.40 2.47
N LYS A 135 16.20 16.99 1.43
CA LYS A 135 17.19 17.82 0.70
C LYS A 135 16.73 17.99 -0.76
N PRO A 136 15.75 18.85 -1.04
CA PRO A 136 15.23 19.02 -2.41
C PRO A 136 16.27 19.55 -3.39
N ASN A 137 17.28 20.28 -2.90
CA ASN A 137 18.42 20.78 -3.66
C ASN A 137 19.67 20.88 -2.76
N LYS A 138 20.78 21.35 -3.31
CA LYS A 138 22.07 21.46 -2.57
C LYS A 138 22.04 22.46 -1.41
N LYS A 139 21.18 23.49 -1.48
CA LYS A 139 21.15 24.59 -0.51
C LYS A 139 20.07 24.43 0.57
N THR A 140 18.98 23.72 0.25
CA THR A 140 17.81 23.61 1.12
C THR A 140 17.83 22.32 1.91
N ARG A 141 17.67 22.42 3.22
CA ARG A 141 17.48 21.28 4.14
C ARG A 141 16.21 21.52 4.94
N ILE A 142 15.28 20.59 4.92
CA ILE A 142 14.00 20.67 5.63
C ILE A 142 13.96 19.51 6.60
N GLU A 143 13.92 19.80 7.88
CA GLU A 143 13.70 18.80 8.91
C GLU A 143 12.22 18.43 8.98
N ILE A 144 11.94 17.16 8.87
CA ILE A 144 10.58 16.60 8.94
C ILE A 144 10.50 15.74 10.20
N PRO A 145 9.84 16.23 11.26
CA PRO A 145 9.57 15.40 12.42
C PRO A 145 8.57 14.30 12.05
N VAL A 146 8.85 13.08 12.48
CA VAL A 146 8.02 11.90 12.24
C VAL A 146 7.63 11.25 13.55
N LYS A 147 6.40 10.74 13.62
CA LYS A 147 5.91 10.09 14.83
C LYS A 147 5.61 8.63 14.54
N PHE A 148 6.38 7.74 15.18
CA PHE A 148 6.10 6.31 15.19
C PHE A 148 5.09 5.98 16.30
N SER A 149 4.13 5.13 15.99
CA SER A 149 3.24 4.56 17.01
C SER A 149 3.95 3.42 17.77
N LYS A 150 3.43 3.05 18.95
CA LYS A 150 3.98 1.93 19.73
C LYS A 150 4.06 0.63 18.92
N ASN A 151 3.07 0.39 18.08
CA ASN A 151 3.00 -0.81 17.23
C ASN A 151 4.00 -0.79 16.05
N GLN A 152 4.69 0.32 15.81
CA GLN A 152 5.66 0.49 14.72
C GLN A 152 7.12 0.39 15.19
N SER A 153 7.37 0.01 16.46
CA SER A 153 8.72 -0.10 17.02
C SER A 153 9.59 -1.10 16.25
N ILE A 154 9.06 -2.25 15.89
CA ILE A 154 9.76 -3.29 15.11
C ILE A 154 10.10 -2.77 13.72
N GLN A 155 9.14 -2.10 13.04
CA GLN A 155 9.36 -1.51 11.72
C GLN A 155 10.41 -0.38 11.78
N LYS A 156 10.41 0.44 12.85
CA LYS A 156 11.45 1.45 13.08
C LYS A 156 12.83 0.82 13.20
N GLN A 157 12.97 -0.21 14.01
CA GLN A 157 14.26 -0.94 14.18
C GLN A 157 14.74 -1.55 12.86
N TYR A 158 13.84 -2.19 12.12
CA TYR A 158 14.18 -2.74 10.82
C TYR A 158 14.58 -1.64 9.83
N LEU A 159 13.84 -0.53 9.76
CA LEU A 159 14.16 0.60 8.91
C LEU A 159 15.57 1.13 9.21
N LEU A 160 15.91 1.31 10.49
CA LEU A 160 17.25 1.73 10.93
C LEU A 160 18.35 0.75 10.49
N SER A 161 18.08 -0.54 10.50
CA SER A 161 19.07 -1.58 10.13
C SER A 161 19.41 -1.62 8.64
N ILE A 162 18.49 -1.12 7.78
CA ILE A 162 18.64 -1.13 6.31
C ILE A 162 19.13 0.20 5.72
N ILE A 163 19.17 1.28 6.52
CA ILE A 163 19.70 2.58 6.08
C ILE A 163 21.13 2.41 5.56
N GLY A 164 21.39 2.94 4.37
CA GLY A 164 22.68 2.82 3.69
C GLY A 164 22.93 1.49 3.01
N LYS A 165 22.10 0.46 3.23
CA LYS A 165 22.26 -0.88 2.67
C LYS A 165 21.22 -1.19 1.58
N LYS A 166 19.98 -0.76 1.77
CA LYS A 166 18.87 -1.02 0.84
C LYS A 166 18.22 0.30 0.38
N PRO A 167 17.57 0.29 -0.80
CA PRO A 167 16.81 1.44 -1.25
C PRO A 167 15.57 1.65 -0.37
N ILE A 168 15.32 2.91 0.01
CA ILE A 168 14.12 3.33 0.73
C ILE A 168 13.43 4.39 -0.12
N SER A 169 12.31 4.03 -0.70
CA SER A 169 11.46 4.96 -1.43
C SER A 169 10.60 5.76 -0.46
N VAL A 170 10.42 7.04 -0.76
CA VAL A 170 9.68 7.97 0.10
C VAL A 170 8.54 8.59 -0.68
N GLN A 171 7.33 8.54 -0.12
CA GLN A 171 6.20 9.28 -0.64
C GLN A 171 5.82 10.38 0.34
N LEU A 172 5.82 11.62 -0.15
CA LEU A 172 5.37 12.79 0.60
C LEU A 172 3.91 13.11 0.25
N LYS A 173 3.06 13.14 1.27
CA LYS A 173 1.66 13.55 1.20
C LYS A 173 1.39 14.64 2.23
N LYS A 174 0.31 15.41 2.06
CA LYS A 174 -0.13 16.39 3.05
C LYS A 174 -0.33 15.71 4.42
N GLY A 175 0.45 16.10 5.41
CA GLY A 175 0.41 15.54 6.78
C GLY A 175 0.91 14.11 6.94
N GLN A 176 1.49 13.49 5.91
CA GLN A 176 1.98 12.12 5.97
C GLN A 176 3.26 11.92 5.15
N ILE A 177 4.13 11.07 5.66
CA ILE A 177 5.28 10.52 4.95
C ILE A 177 5.17 8.99 4.95
N CYS A 178 5.42 8.39 3.79
CA CYS A 178 5.40 6.92 3.68
C CYS A 178 6.77 6.44 3.23
N PHE A 179 7.31 5.42 3.90
CA PHE A 179 8.54 4.73 3.51
C PHE A 179 8.18 3.38 2.92
N SER A 180 8.65 3.11 1.71
CA SER A 180 8.50 1.81 1.07
C SER A 180 9.87 1.19 0.89
N TYR A 181 10.04 -0.03 1.37
CA TYR A 181 11.29 -0.78 1.32
C TYR A 181 11.02 -2.27 1.21
N GLU A 182 12.01 -3.00 0.74
CA GLU A 182 11.96 -4.44 0.69
C GLU A 182 12.49 -5.03 2.00
N GLN A 183 11.63 -5.80 2.66
CA GLN A 183 12.01 -6.59 3.81
C GLN A 183 12.40 -8.01 3.37
N ASP A 184 13.51 -8.51 3.90
CA ASP A 184 13.89 -9.87 3.70
C ASP A 184 12.78 -10.80 4.21
N LYS A 185 12.60 -11.91 3.52
CA LYS A 185 11.69 -12.94 4.02
C LYS A 185 12.19 -13.36 5.40
N LEU A 186 11.30 -13.34 6.38
CA LEU A 186 11.62 -13.95 7.66
C LEU A 186 12.13 -15.36 7.39
N PRO A 187 13.18 -15.81 8.13
CA PRO A 187 13.63 -17.20 8.03
C PRO A 187 12.41 -18.10 8.19
N LYS A 188 12.30 -19.10 7.33
CA LYS A 188 11.22 -20.09 7.46
C LYS A 188 11.30 -20.64 8.88
N THR A 189 10.27 -20.37 9.68
CA THR A 189 10.13 -21.02 10.99
C THR A 189 10.15 -22.52 10.75
N ASP A 190 10.77 -23.24 11.68
CA ASP A 190 10.84 -24.69 11.68
C ASP A 190 9.41 -25.25 11.68
N ARG A 191 8.93 -25.64 10.50
CA ARG A 191 7.54 -26.10 10.29
C ARG A 191 7.55 -27.59 10.04
N LEU A 192 6.54 -28.26 10.56
CA LEU A 192 6.38 -29.69 10.34
C LEU A 192 5.71 -29.93 8.99
N ASN A 193 6.45 -30.41 8.01
CA ASN A 193 5.97 -30.57 6.61
C ASN A 193 4.72 -31.45 6.48
N TYR A 194 4.47 -32.30 7.44
CA TYR A 194 3.31 -33.20 7.48
C TYR A 194 2.11 -32.61 8.23
N ARG A 195 2.22 -31.37 8.76
CA ARG A 195 1.15 -30.76 9.55
C ARG A 195 0.43 -29.70 8.75
N VAL A 196 -0.88 -29.88 8.62
CA VAL A 196 -1.77 -29.03 7.83
C VAL A 196 -2.86 -28.45 8.73
N LEU A 197 -3.24 -27.18 8.51
CA LEU A 197 -4.40 -26.56 9.12
C LEU A 197 -5.47 -26.38 8.04
N GLY A 198 -6.64 -27.00 8.26
CA GLY A 198 -7.83 -26.78 7.44
C GLY A 198 -8.71 -25.68 8.05
N ILE A 199 -9.26 -24.83 7.19
CA ILE A 199 -10.22 -23.77 7.56
C ILE A 199 -11.54 -24.07 6.85
N ASP A 200 -12.60 -24.24 7.64
CA ASP A 200 -13.99 -24.34 7.21
C ASP A 200 -14.72 -23.04 7.54
N MET A 201 -15.23 -22.36 6.48
CA MET A 201 -15.86 -21.07 6.61
C MET A 201 -17.39 -21.20 6.57
N ASN A 202 -18.02 -20.93 7.71
CA ASN A 202 -19.47 -20.94 7.86
C ASN A 202 -20.01 -19.51 8.13
N PRO A 203 -21.27 -19.24 7.78
CA PRO A 203 -21.88 -17.93 8.01
C PRO A 203 -21.88 -17.45 9.48
N ASN A 204 -21.85 -18.37 10.43
CA ASN A 204 -21.95 -18.07 11.86
C ASN A 204 -20.64 -18.31 12.63
N TYR A 205 -19.67 -19.02 12.04
CA TYR A 205 -18.41 -19.37 12.68
C TYR A 205 -17.35 -19.74 11.63
N ILE A 206 -16.10 -19.72 12.04
CA ILE A 206 -14.97 -20.30 11.31
C ILE A 206 -14.47 -21.47 12.14
N GLY A 207 -14.54 -22.68 11.56
CA GLY A 207 -13.94 -23.88 12.12
C GLY A 207 -12.51 -24.04 11.63
N ILE A 208 -11.59 -24.43 12.51
CA ILE A 208 -10.25 -24.83 12.11
C ILE A 208 -9.88 -26.18 12.71
N SER A 209 -9.13 -26.97 11.94
CA SER A 209 -8.60 -28.25 12.39
C SER A 209 -7.14 -28.37 12.00
N ILE A 210 -6.29 -28.87 12.89
CA ILE A 210 -4.90 -29.18 12.60
C ILE A 210 -4.76 -30.68 12.55
N ILE A 211 -4.21 -31.17 11.45
CA ILE A 211 -4.08 -32.59 11.14
C ILE A 211 -2.61 -32.89 10.84
N ASP A 212 -2.08 -33.95 11.41
CA ASP A 212 -0.84 -34.55 10.97
C ASP A 212 -1.14 -35.63 9.92
N TYR A 213 -0.56 -35.45 8.73
CA TYR A 213 -0.64 -36.44 7.65
C TYR A 213 0.72 -37.10 7.48
N LYS A 214 0.86 -38.30 7.98
CA LYS A 214 2.13 -39.04 7.96
C LYS A 214 1.85 -40.53 7.65
N ASP A 215 2.66 -41.07 6.76
CA ASP A 215 2.60 -42.52 6.39
C ASP A 215 1.17 -42.94 5.91
N ASN A 216 0.52 -42.06 5.11
CA ASN A 216 -0.87 -42.22 4.66
C ASN A 216 -1.90 -42.36 5.78
N LYS A 217 -1.58 -41.91 6.98
CA LYS A 217 -2.50 -41.86 8.11
C LYS A 217 -2.75 -40.42 8.52
N GLU A 218 -3.99 -40.13 8.83
CA GLU A 218 -4.42 -38.84 9.33
C GLU A 218 -4.63 -38.92 10.84
N LYS A 219 -4.08 -37.94 11.55
CA LYS A 219 -4.27 -37.79 12.99
C LYS A 219 -4.68 -36.38 13.32
N LEU A 220 -5.86 -36.21 13.89
CA LEU A 220 -6.30 -34.92 14.42
C LEU A 220 -5.39 -34.53 15.60
N VAL A 221 -4.77 -33.37 15.49
CA VAL A 221 -3.94 -32.79 16.56
C VAL A 221 -4.81 -31.92 17.48
N THR A 222 -5.61 -31.04 16.89
CA THR A 222 -6.51 -30.13 17.62
C THR A 222 -7.51 -29.50 16.66
N SER A 223 -8.60 -28.97 17.23
CA SER A 223 -9.59 -28.18 16.49
C SER A 223 -10.05 -26.99 17.32
N ARG A 224 -10.55 -25.96 16.67
CA ARG A 224 -11.08 -24.76 17.32
C ARG A 224 -12.16 -24.10 16.46
N ILE A 225 -13.10 -23.41 17.14
CA ILE A 225 -14.17 -22.66 16.49
C ILE A 225 -14.08 -21.19 16.93
N TYR A 226 -14.14 -20.27 15.96
CA TYR A 226 -14.28 -18.84 16.17
C TYR A 226 -15.67 -18.41 15.76
N LYS A 227 -16.46 -17.88 16.68
CA LYS A 227 -17.81 -17.38 16.42
C LYS A 227 -17.79 -15.88 16.11
N TRP A 228 -18.65 -15.47 15.19
CA TRP A 228 -18.91 -14.05 14.93
C TRP A 228 -19.75 -13.45 16.06
N SER A 229 -19.47 -12.19 16.44
CA SER A 229 -20.38 -11.45 17.33
C SER A 229 -21.69 -11.09 16.60
N ASP A 230 -22.74 -10.88 17.35
CA ASP A 230 -24.02 -10.47 16.76
C ASP A 230 -23.93 -9.08 16.11
N GLU A 231 -23.10 -8.20 16.65
CA GLU A 231 -22.80 -6.89 16.06
C GLU A 231 -22.11 -7.00 14.69
N ALA A 232 -21.21 -7.97 14.50
CA ALA A 232 -20.53 -8.18 13.22
C ALA A 232 -21.50 -8.64 12.11
N ARG A 233 -22.66 -9.20 12.46
CA ARG A 233 -23.69 -9.62 11.50
C ARG A 233 -24.43 -8.43 10.89
N SER A 234 -24.52 -7.30 11.59
CA SER A 234 -25.27 -6.11 11.18
C SER A 234 -24.38 -4.95 10.73
N ASN A 235 -23.10 -4.92 11.11
CA ASN A 235 -22.17 -3.82 10.86
C ASN A 235 -20.95 -4.26 10.09
N ASP A 236 -20.78 -3.73 8.86
CA ASP A 236 -19.67 -4.08 7.95
C ASP A 236 -18.30 -3.75 8.52
N ASN A 237 -18.14 -2.60 9.18
CA ASN A 237 -16.87 -2.20 9.77
C ASN A 237 -16.49 -3.11 10.95
N LYS A 238 -17.45 -3.50 11.77
CA LYS A 238 -17.23 -4.43 12.88
C LYS A 238 -16.85 -5.81 12.35
N ARG A 239 -17.53 -6.28 11.31
CA ARG A 239 -17.24 -7.54 10.64
C ARG A 239 -15.83 -7.57 10.05
N ASP A 240 -15.43 -6.51 9.33
CA ASP A 240 -14.07 -6.40 8.77
C ASP A 240 -13.01 -6.40 9.90
N HIS A 241 -13.30 -5.78 11.03
CA HIS A 241 -12.43 -5.82 12.20
C HIS A 241 -12.30 -7.22 12.78
N GLU A 242 -13.42 -7.88 13.08
CA GLU A 242 -13.44 -9.24 13.64
C GLU A 242 -12.82 -10.27 12.68
N THR A 243 -13.04 -10.14 11.37
CA THR A 243 -12.38 -10.99 10.37
C THR A 243 -10.84 -10.89 10.49
N LYS A 244 -10.30 -9.69 10.67
CA LYS A 244 -8.86 -9.50 10.86
C LYS A 244 -8.37 -10.08 12.17
N GLU A 245 -9.10 -9.90 13.26
CA GLU A 245 -8.76 -10.45 14.57
C GLU A 245 -8.77 -12.00 14.55
N ILE A 246 -9.78 -12.59 13.92
CA ILE A 246 -9.84 -14.06 13.75
C ILE A 246 -8.69 -14.55 12.87
N ALA A 247 -8.40 -13.89 11.74
CA ALA A 247 -7.28 -14.24 10.87
C ALA A 247 -5.94 -14.17 11.61
N HIS A 248 -5.70 -13.12 12.39
CA HIS A 248 -4.51 -13.02 13.25
C HIS A 248 -4.42 -14.15 14.27
N SER A 249 -5.55 -14.51 14.88
CA SER A 249 -5.64 -15.61 15.85
C SER A 249 -5.33 -16.97 15.21
N ILE A 250 -5.85 -17.20 13.99
CA ILE A 250 -5.57 -18.42 13.22
C ILE A 250 -4.07 -18.51 12.86
N ILE A 251 -3.47 -17.41 12.39
CA ILE A 251 -2.03 -17.37 12.07
C ILE A 251 -1.18 -17.64 13.32
N LYS A 252 -1.53 -17.04 14.46
CA LYS A 252 -0.85 -17.27 15.74
C LYS A 252 -0.94 -18.73 16.14
N TYR A 253 -2.13 -19.33 16.00
CA TYR A 253 -2.39 -20.73 16.31
C TYR A 253 -1.60 -21.67 15.39
N ALA A 254 -1.62 -21.41 14.08
CA ALA A 254 -0.82 -22.15 13.10
C ALA A 254 0.68 -22.12 13.41
N ASN A 255 1.21 -20.96 13.80
CA ASN A 255 2.61 -20.82 14.21
C ASN A 255 2.94 -21.58 15.50
N GLN A 256 2.05 -21.55 16.49
CA GLN A 256 2.20 -22.27 17.74
C GLN A 256 2.35 -23.79 17.52
N TYR A 257 1.55 -24.32 16.59
CA TYR A 257 1.57 -25.75 16.23
C TYR A 257 2.54 -26.09 15.09
N LYS A 258 3.37 -25.14 14.64
CA LYS A 258 4.37 -25.32 13.57
C LYS A 258 3.76 -25.87 12.27
N VAL A 259 2.58 -25.38 11.90
CA VAL A 259 1.86 -25.78 10.68
C VAL A 259 2.64 -25.35 9.44
N SER A 260 2.78 -26.22 8.46
CA SER A 260 3.46 -25.93 7.19
C SER A 260 2.53 -25.38 6.12
N THR A 261 1.31 -25.86 6.10
CA THR A 261 0.35 -25.57 5.04
C THR A 261 -1.00 -25.19 5.64
N ILE A 262 -1.64 -24.16 5.09
CA ILE A 262 -3.02 -23.79 5.44
C ILE A 262 -3.87 -24.04 4.21
N GLY A 263 -4.88 -24.90 4.35
CA GLY A 263 -5.92 -25.14 3.36
C GLY A 263 -7.18 -24.37 3.71
N ILE A 264 -7.77 -23.72 2.71
CA ILE A 264 -9.06 -23.02 2.85
C ILE A 264 -9.99 -23.57 1.79
N GLU A 265 -11.23 -23.84 2.17
CA GLU A 265 -12.25 -24.28 1.23
C GLU A 265 -12.49 -23.19 0.17
N ASN A 266 -12.44 -23.57 -1.10
CA ASN A 266 -12.76 -22.68 -2.20
C ASN A 266 -14.28 -22.68 -2.44
N LEU A 267 -14.98 -21.79 -1.77
CA LEU A 267 -16.41 -21.61 -1.93
C LEU A 267 -16.71 -20.84 -3.22
N THR A 268 -16.62 -21.49 -4.37
CA THR A 268 -17.16 -20.95 -5.62
C THR A 268 -18.68 -21.06 -5.61
N MET A 269 -19.34 -20.00 -5.19
CA MET A 269 -20.79 -19.91 -5.40
C MET A 269 -21.04 -19.40 -6.81
N GLY A 270 -21.55 -20.26 -7.68
CA GLY A 270 -22.06 -19.85 -8.98
C GLY A 270 -23.11 -18.75 -8.82
N SER A 271 -23.24 -17.89 -9.83
CA SER A 271 -24.22 -16.79 -9.88
C SER A 271 -25.69 -17.28 -9.84
N LYS A 272 -25.93 -18.57 -9.90
CA LYS A 272 -27.26 -19.18 -9.87
C LYS A 272 -27.70 -19.41 -8.42
N ASP A 273 -28.92 -19.02 -8.14
CA ASP A 273 -29.61 -19.30 -6.88
C ASP A 273 -29.54 -20.81 -6.57
N ASN A 274 -28.81 -21.16 -5.53
CA ASN A 274 -28.61 -22.58 -5.14
C ASN A 274 -29.79 -23.14 -4.37
N LYS A 275 -30.96 -22.52 -4.46
CA LYS A 275 -32.23 -22.90 -3.78
C LYS A 275 -32.15 -22.92 -2.23
N LYS A 276 -31.02 -22.51 -1.65
CA LYS A 276 -30.86 -22.28 -0.21
C LYS A 276 -31.31 -20.86 0.08
N GLY A 277 -32.45 -20.65 0.56
CA GLY A 277 -33.22 -19.46 0.81
C GLY A 277 -32.46 -18.10 0.81
N ARG A 278 -33.15 -17.06 0.43
CA ARG A 278 -32.61 -15.69 0.24
C ARG A 278 -31.77 -15.15 1.41
N ASN A 279 -32.13 -15.53 2.65
CA ASN A 279 -31.40 -15.14 3.87
C ASN A 279 -30.03 -15.80 3.98
N PHE A 280 -29.89 -17.09 3.64
CA PHE A 280 -28.62 -17.79 3.66
C PHE A 280 -27.65 -17.15 2.65
N ASN A 281 -28.09 -16.92 1.42
CA ASN A 281 -27.27 -16.30 0.37
C ASN A 281 -26.86 -14.86 0.76
N LYS A 282 -27.74 -14.11 1.45
CA LYS A 282 -27.44 -12.77 1.96
C LYS A 282 -26.35 -12.81 3.03
N VAL A 283 -26.43 -13.75 3.97
CA VAL A 283 -25.44 -13.92 5.04
C VAL A 283 -24.08 -14.33 4.47
N VAL A 284 -24.03 -15.29 3.57
CA VAL A 284 -22.78 -15.73 2.95
C VAL A 284 -22.11 -14.61 2.17
N ARG A 285 -22.87 -13.83 1.37
CA ARG A 285 -22.34 -12.65 0.66
C ARG A 285 -21.90 -11.56 1.62
N ALA A 286 -22.67 -11.32 2.68
CA ALA A 286 -22.34 -10.31 3.68
C ALA A 286 -21.02 -10.60 4.40
N HIS A 287 -20.69 -11.86 4.65
CA HIS A 287 -19.44 -12.26 5.27
C HIS A 287 -18.26 -12.36 4.29
N ARG A 288 -18.45 -11.99 3.03
CA ARG A 288 -17.41 -12.09 1.99
C ARG A 288 -16.74 -13.47 1.94
N LEU A 289 -17.51 -14.51 2.20
CA LEU A 289 -17.06 -15.90 2.10
C LEU A 289 -16.86 -16.34 0.64
N VAL A 290 -17.27 -15.46 -0.30
CA VAL A 290 -17.14 -15.67 -1.75
C VAL A 290 -16.57 -14.40 -2.33
N GLN A 291 -15.40 -14.49 -2.91
CA GLN A 291 -14.82 -13.51 -3.83
C GLN A 291 -14.88 -14.04 -5.24
#